data_90de277f5fa049ab7b02e29201ce2c0a
#
_entry.id   90de277f5fa049ab7b02e29201ce2c0a
#
_cell.length_a   1.000
_cell.length_b   1.000
_cell.length_c   1.000
_cell.angle_alpha   90.00
_cell.angle_beta   90.00
_cell.angle_gamma   90.00
#
_symmetry.space_group_name_H-M   'P 1'
#
loop_
_entity.id
_entity.type
_entity.pdbx_description
1 polymer ?
#
loop_
_entity_poly.entity_id
_entity_poly.type
_entity_poly.pdbx_seq_one_letter_code
_entity_poly.pdbx_strand_id
1 'polypeptide(L)'
;MVWQSIIWVKRNAMAMLTDITKKDKNPVQRMTTGFLPAKITIPLCQEDGFECTSSVKPGDSVREGQVIADVSRDEYGSKSFGAAKIHSPIPGTVTEIKSCTYPNGKQGKAVEIFLNGSFTYLGKQQTVFDWKNYSPAMLLRTISEGGVINTFSNSSYSSFEIEMNKIKDEKDKKLVIRLFDEDPSCQADSILTRSEFEKIATGIYISAKILDANEIIIAYAKNAKLPAAVGIETKELFGSIPVTFIEIDTRFYPCGGKRELIK
;
A
#
# COMPACT_ATOMS: atom_id res chain seq x y z
N MET A 1 20.06 21.72 17.09
CA MET A 1 21.18 20.87 16.62
C MET A 1 20.77 19.77 15.62
N VAL A 2 19.50 19.41 15.48
CA VAL A 2 18.98 18.36 14.57
C VAL A 2 18.91 18.84 13.11
N TRP A 3 18.74 20.12 12.85
CA TRP A 3 18.58 20.69 11.51
C TRP A 3 19.86 20.72 10.65
N GLN A 4 21.03 20.82 11.26
CA GLN A 4 22.30 20.82 10.51
C GLN A 4 22.66 19.43 9.98
N SER A 5 22.28 18.38 10.71
CA SER A 5 22.54 16.98 10.28
C SER A 5 21.71 16.59 9.06
N ILE A 6 20.46 17.09 8.97
CA ILE A 6 19.57 16.81 7.84
C ILE A 6 20.04 17.50 6.55
N ILE A 7 20.61 18.69 6.64
CA ILE A 7 21.13 19.42 5.46
C ILE A 7 22.41 18.75 4.92
N TRP A 8 23.24 18.19 5.80
CA TRP A 8 24.47 17.52 5.38
C TRP A 8 24.19 16.15 4.70
N VAL A 9 23.22 15.40 5.22
CA VAL A 9 22.73 14.15 4.60
C VAL A 9 22.11 14.43 3.23
N LYS A 10 21.35 15.52 3.07
CA LYS A 10 20.76 15.89 1.77
C LYS A 10 21.83 16.15 0.68
N ARG A 11 22.95 16.80 1.03
CA ARG A 11 23.98 17.11 0.05
C ARG A 11 24.78 15.90 -0.41
N ASN A 12 25.07 14.97 0.51
CA ASN A 12 25.79 13.73 0.21
C ASN A 12 24.89 12.66 -0.40
N ALA A 13 23.62 12.59 0.00
CA ALA A 13 22.63 11.71 -0.62
C ALA A 13 22.39 12.09 -2.09
N MET A 14 22.33 13.39 -2.41
CA MET A 14 22.16 13.84 -3.79
C MET A 14 23.36 13.52 -4.69
N ALA A 15 24.59 13.59 -4.17
CA ALA A 15 25.80 13.15 -4.88
C ALA A 15 25.84 11.62 -5.05
N MET A 16 25.38 10.88 -4.04
CA MET A 16 25.29 9.43 -4.07
C MET A 16 24.18 8.94 -5.01
N LEU A 17 23.02 9.63 -5.03
CA LEU A 17 21.88 9.31 -5.90
C LEU A 17 22.19 9.57 -7.38
N THR A 18 22.94 10.61 -7.71
CA THR A 18 23.40 10.84 -9.11
C THR A 18 24.36 9.75 -9.59
N ASP A 19 25.07 9.09 -8.68
CA ASP A 19 25.98 7.99 -9.02
C ASP A 19 25.23 6.66 -9.14
N ILE A 20 24.21 6.41 -8.31
CA ILE A 20 23.32 5.24 -8.39
C ILE A 20 22.51 5.26 -9.69
N THR A 21 21.93 6.39 -10.04
CA THR A 21 21.14 6.53 -11.28
C THR A 21 22.01 6.42 -12.55
N LYS A 22 23.30 6.67 -12.47
CA LYS A 22 24.25 6.45 -13.57
C LYS A 22 24.70 5.00 -13.71
N LYS A 23 24.65 4.20 -12.63
CA LYS A 23 25.09 2.79 -12.63
C LYS A 23 24.03 1.82 -13.11
N ASP A 24 22.76 2.11 -12.90
CA ASP A 24 21.69 1.20 -13.32
C ASP A 24 21.27 1.43 -14.77
N LYS A 25 22.11 0.94 -15.69
CA LYS A 25 21.76 0.85 -17.11
C LYS A 25 20.74 -0.26 -17.42
N ASN A 26 20.42 -1.13 -16.46
CA ASN A 26 19.42 -2.17 -16.59
C ASN A 26 18.35 -2.01 -15.49
N PRO A 27 17.28 -1.26 -15.72
CA PRO A 27 16.15 -1.22 -14.79
C PRO A 27 15.58 -2.62 -14.67
N VAL A 28 15.20 -3.02 -13.46
CA VAL A 28 14.44 -4.25 -13.21
C VAL A 28 13.21 -4.23 -14.12
N GLN A 29 13.09 -5.24 -14.99
CA GLN A 29 12.12 -5.18 -16.09
C GLN A 29 10.83 -5.92 -15.78
N ARG A 30 10.81 -6.82 -14.78
CA ARG A 30 9.63 -7.62 -14.44
C ARG A 30 9.66 -8.12 -13.01
N MET A 31 8.48 -8.38 -12.48
CA MET A 31 8.30 -9.16 -11.26
C MET A 31 8.50 -10.65 -11.56
N THR A 32 9.09 -11.36 -10.60
CA THR A 32 9.19 -12.81 -10.63
C THR A 32 8.54 -13.38 -9.37
N THR A 33 8.09 -14.62 -9.45
CA THR A 33 7.57 -15.34 -8.28
C THR A 33 8.66 -15.49 -7.23
N GLY A 34 8.36 -15.11 -6.01
CA GLY A 34 9.28 -15.26 -4.88
C GLY A 34 9.40 -16.70 -4.42
N PHE A 35 10.41 -16.94 -3.62
CA PHE A 35 10.59 -18.22 -2.91
C PHE A 35 9.45 -18.41 -1.89
N LEU A 36 8.90 -19.61 -1.82
CA LEU A 36 7.88 -19.99 -0.84
C LEU A 36 8.56 -20.64 0.38
N PRO A 37 8.61 -19.97 1.53
CA PRO A 37 9.27 -20.49 2.72
C PRO A 37 8.40 -21.55 3.40
N ALA A 38 9.05 -22.52 4.07
CA ALA A 38 8.34 -23.50 4.88
C ALA A 38 7.65 -22.88 6.11
N LYS A 39 8.15 -21.74 6.57
CA LYS A 39 7.68 -21.06 7.77
C LYS A 39 7.77 -19.55 7.61
N ILE A 40 6.76 -18.83 8.08
CA ILE A 40 6.73 -17.37 8.09
C ILE A 40 6.40 -16.83 9.48
N THR A 41 6.91 -15.65 9.77
CA THR A 41 6.59 -14.90 10.98
C THR A 41 5.94 -13.58 10.55
N ILE A 42 4.70 -13.35 10.98
CA ILE A 42 3.91 -12.18 10.60
C ILE A 42 3.76 -11.28 11.80
N PRO A 43 4.39 -10.10 11.82
CA PRO A 43 4.21 -9.11 12.87
C PRO A 43 2.74 -8.69 13.02
N LEU A 44 2.29 -8.48 14.26
CA LEU A 44 0.94 -8.00 14.54
C LEU A 44 0.82 -6.46 14.51
N CYS A 45 1.83 -5.79 14.01
CA CYS A 45 1.84 -4.35 13.82
C CYS A 45 2.43 -4.03 12.45
N GLN A 46 1.79 -3.11 11.75
CA GLN A 46 2.32 -2.56 10.51
C GLN A 46 3.07 -1.26 10.83
N GLU A 47 4.38 -1.28 10.65
CA GLU A 47 5.32 -0.18 10.88
C GLU A 47 5.14 0.53 12.24
N ASP A 48 4.73 1.79 12.26
CA ASP A 48 4.51 2.58 13.48
C ASP A 48 3.06 2.55 13.98
N GLY A 49 2.23 1.70 13.38
CA GLY A 49 0.84 1.53 13.76
C GLY A 49 0.65 0.89 15.14
N PHE A 50 -0.59 0.71 15.53
CA PHE A 50 -0.96 -0.01 16.74
C PHE A 50 -0.91 -1.52 16.54
N GLU A 51 -0.53 -2.26 17.57
CA GLU A 51 -0.55 -3.71 17.55
C GLU A 51 -1.99 -4.21 17.44
N CYS A 52 -2.23 -5.09 16.48
CA CYS A 52 -3.50 -5.78 16.31
C CYS A 52 -3.62 -6.94 17.31
N THR A 53 -4.85 -7.27 17.67
CA THR A 53 -5.14 -8.46 18.49
C THR A 53 -5.21 -9.69 17.61
N SER A 54 -4.48 -10.73 17.95
CA SER A 54 -4.54 -12.01 17.23
C SER A 54 -5.93 -12.62 17.30
N SER A 55 -6.47 -13.00 16.15
CA SER A 55 -7.74 -13.74 16.01
C SER A 55 -7.52 -15.26 15.97
N VAL A 56 -6.27 -15.70 16.00
CA VAL A 56 -5.85 -17.10 15.90
C VAL A 56 -4.99 -17.49 17.08
N LYS A 57 -4.90 -18.78 17.37
CA LYS A 57 -4.09 -19.39 18.44
C LYS A 57 -3.22 -20.53 17.90
N PRO A 58 -2.16 -20.92 18.60
CA PRO A 58 -1.36 -22.09 18.25
C PRO A 58 -2.23 -23.32 18.02
N GLY A 59 -1.95 -24.05 16.95
CA GLY A 59 -2.74 -25.21 16.50
C GLY A 59 -3.84 -24.92 15.49
N ASP A 60 -4.22 -23.65 15.31
CA ASP A 60 -5.26 -23.29 14.32
C ASP A 60 -4.72 -23.47 12.89
N SER A 61 -5.60 -24.01 12.03
CA SER A 61 -5.36 -24.05 10.59
C SER A 61 -5.86 -22.76 9.95
N VAL A 62 -5.05 -22.16 9.09
CA VAL A 62 -5.37 -20.91 8.39
C VAL A 62 -5.29 -21.09 6.88
N ARG A 63 -6.12 -20.32 6.17
CA ARG A 63 -6.09 -20.24 4.71
C ARG A 63 -5.26 -19.03 4.26
N GLU A 64 -4.76 -19.09 3.03
CA GLU A 64 -4.22 -17.90 2.39
C GLU A 64 -5.30 -16.81 2.29
N GLY A 65 -4.95 -15.57 2.67
CA GLY A 65 -5.88 -14.44 2.72
C GLY A 65 -6.82 -14.41 3.92
N GLN A 66 -6.76 -15.38 4.83
CA GLN A 66 -7.56 -15.35 6.06
C GLN A 66 -7.07 -14.27 7.02
N VAL A 67 -7.98 -13.54 7.65
CA VAL A 67 -7.66 -12.61 8.74
C VAL A 67 -7.09 -13.39 9.92
N ILE A 68 -5.91 -13.03 10.38
CA ILE A 68 -5.21 -13.63 11.53
C ILE A 68 -5.07 -12.67 12.69
N ALA A 69 -5.24 -11.37 12.43
CA ALA A 69 -5.34 -10.38 13.49
C ALA A 69 -6.25 -9.22 13.07
N ASP A 70 -6.99 -8.70 14.03
CA ASP A 70 -7.92 -7.60 13.82
C ASP A 70 -7.52 -6.39 14.67
N VAL A 71 -8.05 -5.26 14.28
CA VAL A 71 -7.82 -3.99 14.95
C VAL A 71 -8.36 -4.04 16.37
N SER A 72 -7.52 -3.77 17.35
CA SER A 72 -7.96 -3.62 18.73
C SER A 72 -8.93 -2.45 18.84
N ARG A 73 -10.03 -2.66 19.56
CA ARG A 73 -10.98 -1.61 19.92
C ARG A 73 -10.72 -1.18 21.35
N ASP A 74 -10.83 0.12 21.62
CA ASP A 74 -10.82 0.61 22.98
C ASP A 74 -12.11 0.23 23.72
N GLU A 75 -12.18 0.54 25.01
CA GLU A 75 -13.36 0.28 25.86
C GLU A 75 -14.65 0.96 25.34
N TYR A 76 -14.50 2.00 24.48
CA TYR A 76 -15.59 2.71 23.85
C TYR A 76 -15.94 2.22 22.46
N GLY A 77 -15.29 1.12 22.01
CA GLY A 77 -15.52 0.53 20.69
C GLY A 77 -14.85 1.25 19.51
N SER A 78 -14.03 2.25 19.79
CA SER A 78 -13.26 2.96 18.76
C SER A 78 -12.12 2.08 18.26
N LYS A 79 -11.93 2.03 16.94
CA LYS A 79 -10.79 1.33 16.36
C LYS A 79 -9.49 2.06 16.68
N SER A 80 -8.44 1.33 17.02
CA SER A 80 -7.11 1.89 17.17
C SER A 80 -6.69 2.64 15.92
N PHE A 81 -6.24 3.87 16.09
CA PHE A 81 -5.89 4.75 14.99
C PHE A 81 -4.70 4.17 14.21
N GLY A 82 -4.85 4.04 12.90
CA GLY A 82 -3.78 3.58 12.01
C GLY A 82 -3.67 2.05 11.82
N ALA A 83 -4.36 1.24 12.60
CA ALA A 83 -4.33 -0.21 12.44
C ALA A 83 -5.20 -0.70 11.28
N ALA A 84 -4.75 -1.74 10.60
CA ALA A 84 -5.49 -2.44 9.56
C ALA A 84 -5.43 -3.95 9.82
N LYS A 85 -6.42 -4.69 9.33
CA LYS A 85 -6.47 -6.16 9.48
C LYS A 85 -5.24 -6.82 8.86
N ILE A 86 -4.74 -7.85 9.53
CA ILE A 86 -3.58 -8.62 9.09
C ILE A 86 -4.06 -9.98 8.59
N HIS A 87 -3.59 -10.37 7.42
CA HIS A 87 -3.98 -11.58 6.74
C HIS A 87 -2.81 -12.56 6.61
N SER A 88 -3.11 -13.84 6.59
CA SER A 88 -2.10 -14.85 6.29
C SER A 88 -1.76 -14.85 4.81
N PRO A 89 -0.48 -14.70 4.42
CA PRO A 89 -0.07 -14.79 3.01
C PRO A 89 0.12 -16.23 2.51
N ILE A 90 0.04 -17.22 3.39
CA ILE A 90 0.14 -18.64 3.04
C ILE A 90 -0.92 -19.45 3.79
N PRO A 91 -1.35 -20.60 3.25
CA PRO A 91 -2.09 -21.59 4.04
C PRO A 91 -1.15 -22.30 4.99
N GLY A 92 -1.65 -22.72 6.16
CA GLY A 92 -0.82 -23.44 7.09
C GLY A 92 -1.39 -23.63 8.47
N THR A 93 -0.53 -23.99 9.40
CA THR A 93 -0.87 -24.16 10.81
C THR A 93 -0.11 -23.14 11.65
N VAL A 94 -0.82 -22.43 12.51
CA VAL A 94 -0.23 -21.52 13.49
C VAL A 94 0.60 -22.34 14.49
N THR A 95 1.89 -22.09 14.56
CA THR A 95 2.79 -22.80 15.46
C THR A 95 2.90 -22.11 16.81
N GLU A 96 3.06 -20.79 16.80
CA GLU A 96 3.17 -20.00 18.03
C GLU A 96 2.80 -18.54 17.81
N ILE A 97 2.52 -17.84 18.92
CA ILE A 97 2.50 -16.38 18.97
C ILE A 97 3.68 -15.98 19.85
N LYS A 98 4.65 -15.29 19.25
CA LYS A 98 5.93 -14.96 19.89
C LYS A 98 6.25 -13.48 19.86
N SER A 99 7.16 -13.06 20.71
CA SER A 99 7.75 -11.73 20.60
C SER A 99 8.70 -11.66 19.40
N CYS A 100 8.67 -10.53 18.70
CA CYS A 100 9.60 -10.25 17.63
C CYS A 100 10.00 -8.78 17.63
N THR A 101 11.13 -8.48 17.00
CA THR A 101 11.52 -7.10 16.72
C THR A 101 10.94 -6.69 15.37
N TYR A 102 10.15 -5.64 15.36
CA TYR A 102 9.59 -5.06 14.14
C TYR A 102 10.67 -4.33 13.32
N PRO A 103 10.43 -4.04 12.02
CA PRO A 103 11.39 -3.33 11.19
C PRO A 103 11.80 -1.95 11.74
N ASN A 104 10.93 -1.30 12.51
CA ASN A 104 11.20 -0.01 13.18
C ASN A 104 11.98 -0.15 14.49
N GLY A 105 12.45 -1.36 14.86
CA GLY A 105 13.19 -1.65 16.08
C GLY A 105 12.34 -1.85 17.34
N LYS A 106 11.03 -1.61 17.30
CA LYS A 106 10.14 -1.84 18.45
C LYS A 106 9.92 -3.34 18.68
N GLN A 107 9.69 -3.72 19.93
CA GLN A 107 9.30 -5.07 20.31
C GLN A 107 7.77 -5.20 20.26
N GLY A 108 7.28 -6.33 19.75
CA GLY A 108 5.87 -6.63 19.73
C GLY A 108 5.61 -8.10 19.45
N LYS A 109 4.36 -8.45 19.16
CA LYS A 109 3.95 -9.83 18.91
C LYS A 109 3.92 -10.15 17.42
N ALA A 110 4.15 -11.41 17.10
CA ALA A 110 4.02 -11.97 15.77
C ALA A 110 3.36 -13.34 15.82
N VAL A 111 2.64 -13.68 14.78
CA VAL A 111 2.10 -15.03 14.53
C VAL A 111 3.09 -15.78 13.66
N GLU A 112 3.52 -16.96 14.08
CA GLU A 112 4.31 -17.86 13.27
C GLU A 112 3.40 -18.91 12.63
N ILE A 113 3.54 -19.11 11.32
CA ILE A 113 2.75 -20.06 10.54
C ILE A 113 3.70 -20.98 9.80
N PHE A 114 3.51 -22.29 9.98
CA PHE A 114 4.17 -23.33 9.21
C PHE A 114 3.32 -23.65 8.00
N LEU A 115 3.92 -23.58 6.80
CA LEU A 115 3.26 -23.89 5.55
C LEU A 115 2.79 -25.34 5.56
N ASN A 116 1.49 -25.56 5.49
CA ASN A 116 0.88 -26.86 5.49
C ASN A 116 -0.41 -26.84 4.67
N GLY A 117 -0.72 -27.95 4.03
CA GLY A 117 -1.90 -28.08 3.20
C GLY A 117 -1.69 -27.68 1.74
N SER A 118 -2.71 -27.94 0.95
CA SER A 118 -2.67 -27.68 -0.49
C SER A 118 -3.22 -26.29 -0.81
N PHE A 119 -2.52 -25.52 -1.59
CA PHE A 119 -3.01 -24.25 -2.15
C PHE A 119 -4.28 -24.42 -2.99
N THR A 120 -4.54 -25.59 -3.54
CA THR A 120 -5.77 -25.89 -4.27
C THR A 120 -7.00 -25.72 -3.38
N TYR A 121 -6.90 -26.08 -2.10
CA TYR A 121 -8.03 -26.05 -1.16
C TYR A 121 -7.95 -24.91 -0.17
N LEU A 122 -6.75 -24.53 0.24
CA LEU A 122 -6.49 -23.53 1.27
C LEU A 122 -5.89 -22.24 0.73
N GLY A 123 -5.59 -22.19 -0.55
CA GLY A 123 -5.12 -21.00 -1.23
C GLY A 123 -6.21 -19.94 -1.35
N LYS A 124 -5.82 -18.73 -1.68
CA LYS A 124 -6.72 -17.61 -1.89
C LYS A 124 -7.65 -17.90 -3.06
N GLN A 125 -8.94 -18.00 -2.79
CA GLN A 125 -9.95 -18.07 -3.84
C GLN A 125 -10.11 -16.69 -4.47
N GLN A 126 -10.13 -16.65 -5.80
CA GLN A 126 -10.45 -15.42 -6.52
C GLN A 126 -11.93 -15.14 -6.35
N THR A 127 -12.26 -14.15 -5.56
CA THR A 127 -13.61 -13.63 -5.46
C THR A 127 -13.77 -12.51 -6.47
N VAL A 128 -14.67 -12.70 -7.42
CA VAL A 128 -15.03 -11.64 -8.36
C VAL A 128 -16.01 -10.70 -7.64
N PHE A 129 -15.57 -9.50 -7.36
CA PHE A 129 -16.41 -8.47 -6.78
C PHE A 129 -17.02 -7.63 -7.91
N ASP A 130 -18.35 -7.46 -7.90
CA ASP A 130 -19.03 -6.51 -8.78
C ASP A 130 -18.91 -5.09 -8.24
N TRP A 131 -17.65 -4.64 -8.12
CA TRP A 131 -17.29 -3.36 -7.50
C TRP A 131 -17.93 -2.16 -8.23
N LYS A 132 -18.27 -2.29 -9.51
CA LYS A 132 -18.93 -1.22 -10.29
C LYS A 132 -20.31 -0.88 -9.73
N ASN A 133 -21.03 -1.89 -9.28
CA ASN A 133 -22.38 -1.75 -8.72
C ASN A 133 -22.40 -1.54 -7.20
N TYR A 134 -21.24 -1.63 -6.52
CA TYR A 134 -21.16 -1.37 -5.09
C TYR A 134 -21.32 0.11 -4.76
N SER A 135 -22.03 0.39 -3.67
CA SER A 135 -22.07 1.74 -3.09
C SER A 135 -20.70 2.14 -2.51
N PRO A 136 -20.40 3.45 -2.38
CA PRO A 136 -19.17 3.91 -1.74
C PRO A 136 -18.93 3.29 -0.36
N ALA A 137 -19.99 3.14 0.44
CA ALA A 137 -19.90 2.52 1.77
C ALA A 137 -19.54 1.02 1.70
N MET A 138 -20.09 0.27 0.74
CA MET A 138 -19.70 -1.12 0.51
C MET A 138 -18.25 -1.25 0.04
N LEU A 139 -17.82 -0.38 -0.87
CA LEU A 139 -16.44 -0.36 -1.34
C LEU A 139 -15.47 -0.07 -0.18
N LEU A 140 -15.77 0.94 0.63
CA LEU A 140 -14.95 1.29 1.79
C LEU A 140 -14.86 0.12 2.78
N ARG A 141 -15.98 -0.55 3.05
CA ARG A 141 -16.00 -1.75 3.88
C ARG A 141 -15.14 -2.88 3.30
N THR A 142 -15.26 -3.15 2.00
CA THR A 142 -14.46 -4.19 1.32
C THR A 142 -12.97 -3.91 1.42
N ILE A 143 -12.56 -2.65 1.23
CA ILE A 143 -11.16 -2.22 1.38
C ILE A 143 -10.68 -2.37 2.83
N SER A 144 -11.51 -1.99 3.80
CA SER A 144 -11.20 -2.13 5.22
C SER A 144 -11.04 -3.60 5.63
N GLU A 145 -11.94 -4.48 5.15
CA GLU A 145 -11.85 -5.92 5.37
C GLU A 145 -10.59 -6.52 4.70
N GLY A 146 -10.17 -5.98 3.57
CA GLY A 146 -8.93 -6.35 2.87
C GLY A 146 -7.65 -5.85 3.53
N GLY A 147 -7.73 -5.07 4.60
CA GLY A 147 -6.56 -4.56 5.32
C GLY A 147 -5.73 -3.54 4.53
N VAL A 148 -6.35 -2.79 3.64
CA VAL A 148 -5.64 -1.79 2.82
C VAL A 148 -5.17 -0.63 3.67
N ILE A 149 -3.89 -0.30 3.55
CA ILE A 149 -3.23 0.82 4.22
C ILE A 149 -2.79 1.86 3.20
N ASN A 150 -2.69 3.11 3.64
CA ASN A 150 -2.05 4.16 2.86
C ASN A 150 -0.56 4.21 3.21
N THR A 151 0.28 3.86 2.25
CA THR A 151 1.74 3.90 2.37
C THR A 151 2.31 5.27 2.02
N PHE A 152 1.49 6.18 1.50
CA PHE A 152 1.85 7.54 1.12
C PHE A 152 1.73 8.51 2.30
N SER A 153 2.38 8.19 3.41
CA SER A 153 2.35 8.99 4.64
C SER A 153 3.77 9.31 5.11
N ASN A 154 3.99 10.55 5.52
CA ASN A 154 5.31 11.01 5.98
C ASN A 154 5.66 10.56 7.42
N SER A 155 4.74 9.95 8.15
CA SER A 155 4.94 9.71 9.59
C SER A 155 4.49 8.34 10.11
N SER A 156 3.52 7.71 9.49
CA SER A 156 3.07 6.37 9.85
C SER A 156 2.04 5.87 8.84
N TYR A 157 2.01 4.59 8.59
CA TYR A 157 0.95 3.99 7.80
C TYR A 157 -0.38 4.10 8.54
N SER A 158 -1.42 4.49 7.83
CA SER A 158 -2.75 4.53 8.37
C SER A 158 -3.70 3.65 7.55
N SER A 159 -4.71 3.11 8.20
CA SER A 159 -5.79 2.44 7.51
C SER A 159 -6.41 3.38 6.48
N PHE A 160 -6.57 2.90 5.26
CA PHE A 160 -7.20 3.66 4.18
C PHE A 160 -8.62 4.14 4.57
N GLU A 161 -9.37 3.32 5.29
CA GLU A 161 -10.69 3.68 5.83
C GLU A 161 -10.64 4.93 6.71
N ILE A 162 -9.66 5.02 7.59
CA ILE A 162 -9.52 6.16 8.51
C ILE A 162 -9.23 7.44 7.73
N GLU A 163 -8.38 7.37 6.72
CA GLU A 163 -8.06 8.55 5.91
C GLU A 163 -9.25 9.02 5.09
N MET A 164 -9.98 8.08 4.48
CA MET A 164 -11.19 8.42 3.73
C MET A 164 -12.25 9.07 4.61
N ASN A 165 -12.43 8.59 5.83
CA ASN A 165 -13.39 9.16 6.79
C ASN A 165 -13.02 10.58 7.23
N LYS A 166 -11.74 10.94 7.29
CA LYS A 166 -11.31 12.31 7.66
C LYS A 166 -11.73 13.38 6.66
N ILE A 167 -11.82 13.01 5.38
CA ILE A 167 -12.10 13.95 4.29
C ILE A 167 -13.50 13.77 3.70
N LYS A 168 -14.31 12.90 4.31
CA LYS A 168 -15.63 12.53 3.79
C LYS A 168 -16.55 13.75 3.61
N ASP A 169 -16.51 14.68 4.52
CA ASP A 169 -17.43 15.84 4.56
C ASP A 169 -16.89 17.08 3.80
N GLU A 170 -15.68 16.98 3.24
CA GLU A 170 -15.13 18.05 2.42
C GLU A 170 -15.88 18.18 1.09
N LYS A 171 -16.03 19.42 0.59
CA LYS A 171 -16.84 19.70 -0.61
C LYS A 171 -16.06 19.55 -1.92
N ASP A 172 -14.78 19.91 -1.92
CA ASP A 172 -13.94 19.86 -3.12
C ASP A 172 -12.82 18.87 -2.90
N LYS A 173 -13.03 17.62 -3.35
CA LYS A 173 -12.12 16.50 -3.13
C LYS A 173 -11.37 16.15 -4.40
N LYS A 174 -10.04 16.22 -4.33
CA LYS A 174 -9.15 15.80 -5.40
C LYS A 174 -8.36 14.57 -4.98
N LEU A 175 -8.35 13.56 -5.85
CA LEU A 175 -7.58 12.35 -5.63
C LEU A 175 -6.24 12.46 -6.37
N VAL A 176 -5.15 12.55 -5.63
CA VAL A 176 -3.80 12.62 -6.20
C VAL A 176 -3.15 11.23 -6.14
N ILE A 177 -2.75 10.72 -7.29
CA ILE A 177 -2.10 9.41 -7.45
C ILE A 177 -0.66 9.61 -7.90
N ARG A 178 0.27 8.98 -7.19
CA ARG A 178 1.68 8.93 -7.56
C ARG A 178 2.01 7.59 -8.21
N LEU A 179 2.50 7.60 -9.43
CA LEU A 179 2.88 6.42 -10.20
C LEU A 179 4.41 6.23 -10.33
N PHE A 180 5.16 6.69 -9.34
CA PHE A 180 6.62 6.56 -9.28
C PHE A 180 7.07 6.42 -7.84
N ASP A 181 8.29 5.88 -7.66
CA ASP A 181 8.84 5.68 -6.33
C ASP A 181 9.28 6.99 -5.69
N GLU A 182 9.02 7.16 -4.39
CA GLU A 182 9.45 8.33 -3.62
C GLU A 182 10.97 8.36 -3.46
N ASP A 183 11.54 7.20 -3.20
CA ASP A 183 12.97 6.98 -3.09
C ASP A 183 13.49 6.44 -4.42
N PRO A 184 14.46 7.12 -5.08
CA PRO A 184 15.04 6.65 -6.33
C PRO A 184 15.77 5.30 -6.24
N SER A 185 16.10 4.84 -5.04
CA SER A 185 16.67 3.50 -4.82
C SER A 185 15.62 2.39 -4.87
N CYS A 186 14.34 2.73 -4.71
CA CYS A 186 13.20 1.84 -4.83
C CYS A 186 12.68 1.83 -6.27
N GLN A 187 12.15 0.70 -6.71
CA GLN A 187 11.54 0.54 -8.04
C GLN A 187 10.19 -0.18 -8.00
N ALA A 188 9.63 -0.38 -6.82
CA ALA A 188 8.41 -1.16 -6.65
C ALA A 188 7.21 -0.50 -7.32
N ASP A 189 6.97 0.78 -7.06
CA ASP A 189 5.85 1.54 -7.62
C ASP A 189 5.98 1.65 -9.15
N SER A 190 7.19 1.91 -9.65
CA SER A 190 7.48 2.01 -11.08
C SER A 190 7.31 0.68 -11.82
N ILE A 191 7.67 -0.45 -11.20
CA ILE A 191 7.48 -1.79 -11.76
C ILE A 191 5.99 -2.14 -11.77
N LEU A 192 5.29 -1.93 -10.67
CA LEU A 192 3.85 -2.17 -10.56
C LEU A 192 3.07 -1.35 -11.59
N THR A 193 3.41 -0.08 -11.76
CA THR A 193 2.79 0.79 -12.76
C THR A 193 2.93 0.23 -14.18
N ARG A 194 4.05 -0.38 -14.51
CA ARG A 194 4.28 -0.94 -15.85
C ARG A 194 3.62 -2.31 -16.05
N SER A 195 3.58 -3.14 -15.02
CA SER A 195 3.14 -4.53 -15.13
C SER A 195 1.67 -4.76 -14.78
N GLU A 196 1.08 -3.90 -13.92
CA GLU A 196 -0.24 -4.11 -13.33
C GLU A 196 -1.14 -2.86 -13.45
N PHE A 197 -0.96 -2.08 -14.51
CA PHE A 197 -1.66 -0.80 -14.65
C PHE A 197 -3.19 -0.91 -14.60
N GLU A 198 -3.77 -1.94 -15.20
CA GLU A 198 -5.24 -2.17 -15.16
C GLU A 198 -5.76 -2.31 -13.72
N LYS A 199 -5.02 -3.04 -12.87
CA LYS A 199 -5.38 -3.19 -11.45
C LYS A 199 -5.23 -1.87 -10.71
N ILE A 200 -4.19 -1.11 -11.02
CA ILE A 200 -3.97 0.22 -10.44
C ILE A 200 -5.10 1.16 -10.85
N ALA A 201 -5.46 1.21 -12.13
CA ALA A 201 -6.55 2.03 -12.65
C ALA A 201 -7.89 1.67 -11.98
N THR A 202 -8.16 0.37 -11.78
CA THR A 202 -9.33 -0.08 -11.01
C THR A 202 -9.29 0.44 -9.57
N GLY A 203 -8.14 0.35 -8.90
CA GLY A 203 -7.95 0.87 -7.54
C GLY A 203 -8.17 2.39 -7.45
N ILE A 204 -7.68 3.14 -8.43
CA ILE A 204 -7.89 4.59 -8.54
C ILE A 204 -9.38 4.91 -8.66
N TYR A 205 -10.10 4.22 -9.54
CA TYR A 205 -11.54 4.42 -9.70
C TYR A 205 -12.32 4.10 -8.43
N ILE A 206 -12.03 2.98 -7.77
CA ILE A 206 -12.64 2.61 -6.49
C ILE A 206 -12.40 3.71 -5.46
N SER A 207 -11.17 4.20 -5.35
CA SER A 207 -10.80 5.28 -4.43
C SER A 207 -11.55 6.58 -4.74
N ALA A 208 -11.64 6.96 -6.03
CA ALA A 208 -12.38 8.14 -6.47
C ALA A 208 -13.87 8.02 -6.17
N LYS A 209 -14.46 6.83 -6.36
CA LYS A 209 -15.87 6.56 -6.05
C LYS A 209 -16.16 6.59 -4.55
N ILE A 210 -15.26 6.07 -3.71
CA ILE A 210 -15.39 6.14 -2.24
C ILE A 210 -15.36 7.60 -1.78
N LEU A 211 -14.45 8.39 -2.32
CA LEU A 211 -14.27 9.79 -1.97
C LEU A 211 -15.36 10.71 -2.52
N ASP A 212 -16.08 10.28 -3.53
CA ASP A 212 -16.85 11.18 -4.37
C ASP A 212 -15.97 12.32 -4.91
N ALA A 213 -14.87 11.95 -5.57
CA ALA A 213 -13.83 12.87 -5.98
C ALA A 213 -14.29 13.71 -7.18
N ASN A 214 -14.00 15.02 -7.13
CA ASN A 214 -14.31 15.97 -8.20
C ASN A 214 -13.27 15.91 -9.32
N GLU A 215 -12.04 15.51 -9.01
CA GLU A 215 -10.93 15.42 -9.95
C GLU A 215 -9.96 14.31 -9.54
N ILE A 216 -9.36 13.65 -10.53
CA ILE A 216 -8.25 12.70 -10.35
C ILE A 216 -7.01 13.32 -10.97
N ILE A 217 -5.94 13.44 -10.19
CA ILE A 217 -4.64 13.94 -10.63
C ILE A 217 -3.66 12.78 -10.60
N ILE A 218 -3.10 12.41 -11.75
CA ILE A 218 -2.14 11.33 -11.88
C ILE A 218 -0.74 11.92 -12.12
N ALA A 219 0.10 11.84 -11.10
CA ALA A 219 1.49 12.28 -11.16
C ALA A 219 2.40 11.11 -11.60
N TYR A 220 3.18 11.31 -12.64
CA TYR A 220 4.10 10.31 -13.18
C TYR A 220 5.49 10.88 -13.46
N ALA A 221 6.49 10.00 -13.48
CA ALA A 221 7.88 10.43 -13.69
C ALA A 221 8.11 10.85 -15.14
N LYS A 222 8.86 11.93 -15.36
CA LYS A 222 9.17 12.54 -16.66
C LYS A 222 9.67 11.59 -17.74
N ASN A 223 10.36 10.54 -17.37
CA ASN A 223 10.90 9.56 -18.31
C ASN A 223 10.15 8.21 -18.24
N ALA A 224 9.04 8.14 -17.52
CA ALA A 224 8.25 6.93 -17.44
C ALA A 224 7.50 6.73 -18.75
N LYS A 225 7.69 5.57 -19.36
CA LYS A 225 6.80 5.12 -20.43
C LYS A 225 5.53 4.62 -19.77
N LEU A 226 4.53 5.48 -19.67
CA LEU A 226 3.20 5.03 -19.29
C LEU A 226 2.69 4.08 -20.37
N PRO A 227 1.98 2.99 -20.01
CA PRO A 227 1.36 2.12 -20.98
C PRO A 227 0.47 2.95 -21.93
N ALA A 228 0.51 2.65 -23.23
CA ALA A 228 -0.31 3.38 -24.22
C ALA A 228 -1.82 3.28 -23.94
N ALA A 229 -2.23 2.24 -23.21
CA ALA A 229 -3.59 2.03 -22.71
C ALA A 229 -4.07 3.10 -21.70
N VAL A 230 -3.16 3.82 -21.04
CA VAL A 230 -3.51 4.80 -19.99
C VAL A 230 -4.54 5.82 -20.46
N GLY A 231 -4.45 6.27 -21.71
CA GLY A 231 -5.39 7.26 -22.26
C GLY A 231 -6.77 6.69 -22.63
N ILE A 232 -6.85 5.41 -22.98
CA ILE A 232 -8.09 4.75 -23.43
C ILE A 232 -8.83 4.18 -22.21
N GLU A 233 -8.15 3.42 -21.39
CA GLU A 233 -8.72 2.78 -20.20
C GLU A 233 -9.22 3.80 -19.16
N THR A 234 -8.52 4.94 -19.02
CA THR A 234 -8.97 5.98 -18.10
C THR A 234 -10.31 6.58 -18.49
N LYS A 235 -10.60 6.81 -19.79
CA LYS A 235 -11.89 7.35 -20.24
C LYS A 235 -13.04 6.38 -20.00
N GLU A 236 -12.79 5.08 -20.20
CA GLU A 236 -13.83 4.06 -20.01
C GLU A 236 -14.08 3.77 -18.52
N LEU A 237 -13.03 3.84 -17.69
CA LEU A 237 -13.11 3.55 -16.26
C LEU A 237 -13.62 4.73 -15.44
N PHE A 238 -13.11 5.94 -15.71
CA PHE A 238 -13.39 7.10 -14.86
C PHE A 238 -14.65 7.88 -15.25
N GLY A 239 -15.27 7.52 -16.37
CA GLY A 239 -16.54 8.11 -16.78
C GLY A 239 -16.47 9.64 -16.91
N SER A 240 -17.27 10.34 -16.11
CA SER A 240 -17.36 11.81 -16.12
C SER A 240 -16.35 12.51 -15.20
N ILE A 241 -15.56 11.79 -14.42
CA ILE A 241 -14.59 12.42 -13.50
C ILE A 241 -13.41 12.94 -14.32
N PRO A 242 -13.07 14.24 -14.23
CA PRO A 242 -11.91 14.80 -14.90
C PRO A 242 -10.60 14.14 -14.42
N VAL A 243 -9.73 13.79 -15.37
CA VAL A 243 -8.42 13.22 -15.08
C VAL A 243 -7.35 14.11 -15.64
N THR A 244 -6.45 14.59 -14.78
CA THR A 244 -5.31 15.43 -15.13
C THR A 244 -4.02 14.64 -14.95
N PHE A 245 -3.17 14.61 -15.98
CA PHE A 245 -1.85 13.98 -15.91
C PHE A 245 -0.78 15.04 -15.72
N ILE A 246 0.06 14.85 -14.68
CA ILE A 246 1.15 15.77 -14.35
C ILE A 246 2.48 15.04 -14.42
N GLU A 247 3.39 15.57 -15.23
CA GLU A 247 4.74 15.06 -15.38
C GLU A 247 5.65 15.64 -14.29
N ILE A 248 6.31 14.77 -13.50
CA ILE A 248 7.19 15.15 -12.40
C ILE A 248 8.65 14.86 -12.76
N ASP A 249 9.50 15.85 -12.58
CA ASP A 249 10.96 15.67 -12.74
C ASP A 249 11.55 15.03 -11.49
N THR A 250 11.75 13.70 -11.54
CA THR A 250 12.25 12.90 -10.42
C THR A 250 13.74 13.08 -10.12
N ARG A 251 14.45 13.92 -10.87
CA ARG A 251 15.87 14.25 -10.58
C ARG A 251 16.03 15.13 -9.34
N PHE A 252 14.98 15.82 -8.94
CA PHE A 252 14.97 16.67 -7.76
C PHE A 252 14.35 15.92 -6.58
N TYR A 253 15.15 15.60 -5.58
CA TYR A 253 14.70 14.94 -4.37
C TYR A 253 14.33 15.97 -3.28
N PRO A 254 13.29 15.73 -2.51
CA PRO A 254 12.29 14.66 -2.60
C PRO A 254 11.18 14.99 -3.60
N CYS A 255 11.18 14.30 -4.74
CA CYS A 255 10.21 14.55 -5.82
C CYS A 255 8.81 13.96 -5.54
N GLY A 256 8.72 12.96 -4.69
CA GLY A 256 7.50 12.17 -4.45
C GLY A 256 6.86 12.41 -3.09
N GLY A 257 7.38 13.32 -2.28
CA GLY A 257 6.80 13.62 -0.98
C GLY A 257 5.43 14.30 -1.08
N LYS A 258 4.54 14.03 -0.13
CA LYS A 258 3.16 14.56 -0.13
C LYS A 258 3.09 16.09 -0.27
N ARG A 259 4.02 16.80 0.36
CA ARG A 259 4.07 18.29 0.29
C ARG A 259 4.56 18.80 -1.05
N GLU A 260 5.46 18.09 -1.68
CA GLU A 260 6.05 18.44 -2.96
C GLU A 260 5.09 18.22 -4.13
N LEU A 261 4.22 17.22 -4.03
CA LEU A 261 3.20 16.95 -5.05
C LEU A 261 1.99 17.90 -5.00
N ILE A 262 1.75 18.56 -3.84
CA ILE A 262 0.61 19.48 -3.66
C ILE A 262 1.00 20.94 -4.01
N LYS A 263 2.28 21.26 -4.08
CA LYS A 263 2.79 22.58 -4.53
C LYS A 263 2.79 22.69 -6.03
#